data_2c3857ad0c4f52aa7e4aff2ae828843a
#
_entry.id   2c3857ad0c4f52aa7e4aff2ae828843a
#
_cell.length_a   1.000
_cell.length_b   1.000
_cell.length_c   1.000
_cell.angle_alpha   90.00
_cell.angle_beta   90.00
_cell.angle_gamma   90.00
#
_symmetry.space_group_name_H-M   'P 1'
#
loop_
_entity.id
_entity.type
_entity.pdbx_description
1 polymer ?
#
loop_
_entity_poly.entity_id
_entity_poly.type
_entity_poly.pdbx_seq_one_letter_code
_entity_poly.pdbx_strand_id
1 'polypeptide(L)'
;MPAAPSEVYPTAHGPLARLASPYAARARRRRHERFFPLARLPAGGRVLDVGCGRLGLRALEPALDITGLDIAPCPGYPGPFVQADAAAGLPFAENEFDLVYCSSVIEHVPPARRAAFAAELRRVGRRWFVQTPAWSFPLEPHALLPFAHWLPARIRRPYWRLGASGKWEAIELLRRGELERLFGPAQAERVGPLVKSWVSVRAPEK
;
A
#
# COMPACT_ATOMS: atom_id res chain seq x y z
N MET A 1 -20.38 10.39 2.20
CA MET A 1 -20.56 9.14 1.43
C MET A 1 -19.20 8.49 1.26
N PRO A 2 -19.04 7.16 1.39
CA PRO A 2 -17.76 6.53 1.13
C PRO A 2 -17.37 6.74 -0.33
N ALA A 3 -16.08 7.04 -0.59
CA ALA A 3 -15.53 7.24 -1.92
C ALA A 3 -15.80 6.03 -2.82
N ALA A 4 -16.08 6.26 -4.09
CA ALA A 4 -16.30 5.17 -5.05
C ALA A 4 -15.01 4.33 -5.19
N PRO A 5 -15.12 3.02 -5.37
CA PRO A 5 -13.96 2.12 -5.46
C PRO A 5 -12.97 2.48 -6.57
N SER A 6 -13.45 3.04 -7.68
CA SER A 6 -12.65 3.56 -8.80
C SER A 6 -11.80 4.77 -8.44
N GLU A 7 -12.10 5.44 -7.33
CA GLU A 7 -11.34 6.61 -6.86
C GLU A 7 -10.10 6.21 -6.05
N VAL A 8 -10.10 5.00 -5.48
CA VAL A 8 -8.98 4.48 -4.66
C VAL A 8 -7.99 3.62 -5.48
N TYR A 9 -8.47 2.96 -6.54
CA TYR A 9 -7.62 2.16 -7.46
C TYR A 9 -8.01 2.44 -8.91
N PRO A 10 -7.46 3.46 -9.53
CA PRO A 10 -7.78 3.84 -10.91
C PRO A 10 -7.30 2.82 -11.97
N THR A 11 -6.46 1.85 -11.59
CA THR A 11 -5.87 0.87 -12.51
C THR A 11 -6.74 -0.37 -12.77
N ALA A 12 -7.74 -0.63 -11.92
CA ALA A 12 -8.59 -1.81 -12.08
C ALA A 12 -9.87 -1.49 -12.88
N HIS A 13 -9.97 -2.03 -14.07
CA HIS A 13 -11.07 -1.80 -15.00
C HIS A 13 -11.83 -3.10 -15.32
N GLY A 14 -13.08 -2.96 -15.80
CA GLY A 14 -13.87 -4.07 -16.30
C GLY A 14 -14.80 -4.73 -15.26
N PRO A 15 -15.58 -5.74 -15.68
CA PRO A 15 -16.62 -6.36 -14.85
C PRO A 15 -16.04 -7.08 -13.62
N LEU A 16 -14.90 -7.73 -13.74
CA LEU A 16 -14.22 -8.39 -12.59
C LEU A 16 -13.83 -7.39 -11.51
N ALA A 17 -13.29 -6.24 -11.89
CA ALA A 17 -12.95 -5.18 -10.94
C ALA A 17 -14.20 -4.63 -10.21
N ARG A 18 -15.30 -4.45 -10.93
CA ARG A 18 -16.58 -3.99 -10.36
C ARG A 18 -17.13 -4.99 -9.33
N LEU A 19 -17.10 -6.29 -9.66
CA LEU A 19 -17.55 -7.36 -8.74
C LEU A 19 -16.64 -7.48 -7.51
N ALA A 20 -15.32 -7.38 -7.67
CA ALA A 20 -14.36 -7.49 -6.58
C ALA A 20 -14.31 -6.24 -5.67
N SER A 21 -14.71 -5.08 -6.19
CA SER A 21 -14.59 -3.78 -5.53
C SER A 21 -15.21 -3.71 -4.13
N PRO A 22 -16.47 -4.13 -3.87
CA PRO A 22 -17.05 -4.07 -2.53
C PRO A 22 -16.30 -4.97 -1.53
N TYR A 23 -15.82 -6.13 -1.98
CA TYR A 23 -15.03 -7.03 -1.14
C TYR A 23 -13.65 -6.43 -0.81
N ALA A 24 -13.01 -5.82 -1.80
CA ALA A 24 -11.74 -5.13 -1.62
C ALA A 24 -11.88 -3.93 -0.67
N ALA A 25 -12.93 -3.13 -0.80
CA ALA A 25 -13.23 -2.02 0.10
C ALA A 25 -13.47 -2.49 1.54
N ARG A 26 -14.28 -3.56 1.72
CA ARG A 26 -14.51 -4.15 3.04
C ARG A 26 -13.24 -4.71 3.67
N ALA A 27 -12.39 -5.36 2.87
CA ALA A 27 -11.12 -5.90 3.34
C ALA A 27 -10.17 -4.79 3.78
N ARG A 28 -10.08 -3.67 3.02
CA ARG A 28 -9.29 -2.49 3.40
C ARG A 28 -9.77 -1.89 4.72
N ARG A 29 -11.09 -1.68 4.86
CA ARG A 29 -11.66 -1.16 6.10
C ARG A 29 -11.35 -2.05 7.30
N ARG A 30 -11.58 -3.37 7.22
CA ARG A 30 -11.26 -4.33 8.28
C ARG A 30 -9.77 -4.35 8.64
N ARG A 31 -8.89 -4.28 7.63
CA ARG A 31 -7.45 -4.18 7.86
C ARG A 31 -7.10 -2.89 8.58
N HIS A 32 -7.66 -1.77 8.14
CA HIS A 32 -7.47 -0.48 8.76
C HIS A 32 -7.94 -0.50 10.22
N GLU A 33 -9.18 -0.89 10.50
CA GLU A 33 -9.75 -1.02 11.85
C GLU A 33 -8.90 -1.91 12.76
N ARG A 34 -8.30 -2.97 12.23
CA ARG A 34 -7.49 -3.91 13.01
C ARG A 34 -6.07 -3.42 13.28
N PHE A 35 -5.39 -2.87 12.31
CA PHE A 35 -3.95 -2.63 12.38
C PHE A 35 -3.57 -1.15 12.55
N PHE A 36 -4.38 -0.22 12.04
CA PHE A 36 -4.07 1.20 12.13
C PHE A 36 -3.96 1.70 13.59
N PRO A 37 -4.84 1.29 14.53
CA PRO A 37 -4.73 1.68 15.93
C PRO A 37 -3.42 1.27 16.61
N LEU A 38 -2.74 0.23 16.08
CA LEU A 38 -1.45 -0.22 16.61
C LEU A 38 -0.34 0.83 16.41
N ALA A 39 -0.48 1.73 15.45
CA ALA A 39 0.45 2.84 15.24
C ALA A 39 0.40 3.88 16.38
N ARG A 40 -0.68 3.90 17.18
CA ARG A 40 -0.87 4.83 18.31
C ARG A 40 -0.59 6.28 17.89
N LEU A 41 -1.22 6.73 16.81
CA LEU A 41 -1.09 8.11 16.34
C LEU A 41 -1.57 9.06 17.43
N PRO A 42 -0.79 10.10 17.81
CA PRO A 42 -1.24 11.10 18.78
C PRO A 42 -2.39 11.95 18.21
N ALA A 43 -3.19 12.54 19.06
CA ALA A 43 -4.22 13.48 18.64
C ALA A 43 -3.59 14.66 17.88
N GLY A 44 -4.12 14.99 16.70
CA GLY A 44 -3.55 16.01 15.81
C GLY A 44 -2.22 15.62 15.15
N GLY A 45 -1.81 14.34 15.23
CA GLY A 45 -0.57 13.87 14.62
C GLY A 45 -0.58 14.00 13.11
N ARG A 46 0.58 14.39 12.54
CA ARG A 46 0.79 14.55 11.09
C ARG A 46 1.09 13.22 10.43
N VAL A 47 0.42 12.94 9.32
CA VAL A 47 0.57 11.68 8.59
C VAL A 47 1.08 11.95 7.17
N LEU A 48 2.09 11.18 6.74
CA LEU A 48 2.50 11.10 5.34
C LEU A 48 1.86 9.83 4.73
N ASP A 49 1.02 9.98 3.72
CA ASP A 49 0.41 8.88 2.97
C ASP A 49 1.19 8.63 1.67
N VAL A 50 2.05 7.61 1.68
CA VAL A 50 2.94 7.27 0.57
C VAL A 50 2.22 6.33 -0.41
N GLY A 51 2.20 6.73 -1.69
CA GLY A 51 1.40 6.07 -2.73
C GLY A 51 -0.09 6.35 -2.54
N CYS A 52 -0.41 7.60 -2.20
CA CYS A 52 -1.77 8.03 -1.85
C CYS A 52 -2.78 7.92 -3.01
N GLY A 53 -2.29 7.89 -4.27
CA GLY A 53 -3.19 7.98 -5.41
C GLY A 53 -4.15 9.16 -5.27
N ARG A 54 -5.43 8.98 -5.65
CA ARG A 54 -6.42 10.07 -5.60
C ARG A 54 -6.94 10.39 -4.20
N LEU A 55 -7.02 9.44 -3.30
CA LEU A 55 -7.58 9.61 -1.96
C LEU A 55 -6.78 8.90 -0.86
N GLY A 56 -6.19 7.74 -1.15
CA GLY A 56 -5.37 6.98 -0.21
C GLY A 56 -6.01 6.76 1.17
N LEU A 57 -5.25 7.06 2.21
CA LEU A 57 -5.70 6.99 3.60
C LEU A 57 -6.85 7.96 3.89
N ARG A 58 -6.91 9.10 3.21
CA ARG A 58 -7.97 10.10 3.40
C ARG A 58 -9.37 9.56 3.14
N ALA A 59 -9.51 8.51 2.33
CA ALA A 59 -10.77 7.80 2.13
C ALA A 59 -11.26 7.05 3.39
N LEU A 60 -10.36 6.74 4.31
CA LEU A 60 -10.64 6.03 5.57
C LEU A 60 -10.63 6.98 6.77
N GLU A 61 -9.75 7.96 6.75
CA GLU A 61 -9.48 8.92 7.84
C GLU A 61 -9.54 10.37 7.34
N PRO A 62 -10.71 10.90 6.98
CA PRO A 62 -10.83 12.25 6.39
C PRO A 62 -10.50 13.38 7.36
N ALA A 63 -10.53 13.12 8.67
CA ALA A 63 -10.30 14.11 9.72
C ALA A 63 -8.84 14.24 10.14
N LEU A 64 -7.93 13.36 9.67
CA LEU A 64 -6.52 13.45 9.99
C LEU A 64 -5.81 14.52 9.18
N ASP A 65 -4.73 15.06 9.74
CA ASP A 65 -3.77 15.92 9.04
C ASP A 65 -2.86 15.05 8.15
N ILE A 66 -3.27 14.88 6.88
CA ILE A 66 -2.60 14.00 5.92
C ILE A 66 -1.97 14.80 4.81
N THR A 67 -0.68 14.60 4.59
CA THR A 67 0.02 14.98 3.36
C THR A 67 0.10 13.76 2.45
N GLY A 68 -0.44 13.86 1.24
CA GLY A 68 -0.31 12.81 0.22
C GLY A 68 1.03 12.88 -0.49
N LEU A 69 1.60 11.73 -0.82
CA LEU A 69 2.80 11.61 -1.64
C LEU A 69 2.61 10.51 -2.68
N ASP A 70 2.95 10.80 -3.92
CA ASP A 70 2.95 9.80 -4.99
C ASP A 70 4.06 10.11 -6.01
N ILE A 71 4.53 9.09 -6.72
CA ILE A 71 5.48 9.26 -7.84
C ILE A 71 4.80 9.86 -9.07
N ALA A 72 3.51 9.56 -9.23
CA ALA A 72 2.67 10.13 -10.29
C ALA A 72 1.98 11.41 -9.82
N PRO A 73 1.69 12.36 -10.72
CA PRO A 73 0.89 13.53 -10.38
C PRO A 73 -0.55 13.09 -10.03
N CYS A 74 -1.08 13.64 -8.94
CA CYS A 74 -2.45 13.38 -8.48
C CYS A 74 -3.28 14.66 -8.48
N PRO A 75 -3.66 15.20 -9.64
CA PRO A 75 -4.49 16.41 -9.71
C PRO A 75 -5.85 16.16 -9.01
N GLY A 76 -6.21 17.08 -8.12
CA GLY A 76 -7.44 16.95 -7.34
C GLY A 76 -7.32 16.11 -6.07
N TYR A 77 -6.12 15.77 -5.61
CA TYR A 77 -5.94 15.23 -4.26
C TYR A 77 -6.48 16.23 -3.22
N PRO A 78 -7.36 15.81 -2.29
CA PRO A 78 -8.05 16.73 -1.39
C PRO A 78 -7.19 17.10 -0.17
N GLY A 79 -6.07 17.78 -0.38
CA GLY A 79 -5.18 18.22 0.68
C GLY A 79 -3.76 18.52 0.20
N PRO A 80 -2.79 18.73 1.11
CA PRO A 80 -1.39 18.85 0.75
C PRO A 80 -0.90 17.63 0.00
N PHE A 81 -0.19 17.85 -1.12
CA PHE A 81 0.34 16.79 -1.97
C PHE A 81 1.76 17.11 -2.43
N VAL A 82 2.62 16.11 -2.41
CA VAL A 82 3.99 16.20 -2.91
C VAL A 82 4.21 15.09 -3.93
N GLN A 83 4.64 15.47 -5.14
CA GLN A 83 5.08 14.51 -6.14
C GLN A 83 6.56 14.20 -5.91
N ALA A 84 6.88 12.98 -5.50
CA ALA A 84 8.27 12.53 -5.30
C ALA A 84 8.39 11.01 -5.40
N ASP A 85 9.60 10.55 -5.75
CA ASP A 85 9.98 9.14 -5.69
C ASP A 85 10.62 8.85 -4.32
N ALA A 86 9.90 8.16 -3.47
CA ALA A 86 10.35 7.84 -2.12
C ALA A 86 11.64 6.99 -2.08
N ALA A 87 12.02 6.34 -3.17
CA ALA A 87 13.29 5.61 -3.26
C ALA A 87 14.46 6.49 -3.78
N ALA A 88 14.21 7.75 -4.14
CA ALA A 88 15.23 8.72 -4.58
C ALA A 88 15.53 9.80 -3.53
N GLY A 89 14.83 9.80 -2.42
CA GLY A 89 14.91 10.80 -1.35
C GLY A 89 13.66 11.67 -1.28
N LEU A 90 13.22 11.96 -0.06
CA LEU A 90 12.02 12.75 0.21
C LEU A 90 12.38 14.16 0.67
N PRO A 91 11.66 15.20 0.22
CA PRO A 91 11.91 16.60 0.57
C PRO A 91 11.34 16.96 1.95
N PHE A 92 11.55 16.10 2.93
CA PHE A 92 11.08 16.27 4.30
C PHE A 92 12.22 16.08 5.29
N ALA A 93 12.12 16.72 6.45
CA ALA A 93 13.07 16.55 7.54
C ALA A 93 12.95 15.17 8.20
N GLU A 94 13.99 14.79 8.95
CA GLU A 94 13.94 13.59 9.77
C GLU A 94 12.85 13.73 10.85
N ASN A 95 12.05 12.66 11.03
CA ASN A 95 10.94 12.61 11.99
C ASN A 95 9.90 13.74 11.82
N GLU A 96 9.74 14.25 10.60
CA GLU A 96 8.77 15.32 10.33
C GLU A 96 7.32 14.88 10.52
N PHE A 97 7.03 13.61 10.27
CA PHE A 97 5.69 13.03 10.42
C PHE A 97 5.61 12.12 11.65
N ASP A 98 4.48 12.18 12.35
CA ASP A 98 4.20 11.27 13.44
C ASP A 98 3.95 9.84 12.94
N LEU A 99 3.41 9.70 11.74
CA LEU A 99 3.18 8.41 11.08
C LEU A 99 3.43 8.51 9.58
N VAL A 100 4.17 7.54 9.04
CA VAL A 100 4.18 7.25 7.59
C VAL A 100 3.24 6.07 7.34
N TYR A 101 2.22 6.29 6.52
CA TYR A 101 1.30 5.27 6.05
C TYR A 101 1.66 4.87 4.62
N CYS A 102 1.81 3.57 4.37
CA CYS A 102 2.17 3.03 3.07
C CYS A 102 1.43 1.70 2.85
N SER A 103 0.49 1.67 1.92
CA SER A 103 -0.36 0.49 1.70
C SER A 103 -0.41 0.11 0.23
N SER A 104 0.09 -1.09 -0.08
CA SER A 104 0.17 -1.62 -1.46
C SER A 104 0.99 -0.75 -2.41
N VAL A 105 2.21 -0.39 -2.00
CA VAL A 105 3.16 0.43 -2.77
C VAL A 105 4.50 -0.27 -2.96
N ILE A 106 5.06 -0.86 -1.89
CA ILE A 106 6.43 -1.41 -1.93
C ILE A 106 6.60 -2.55 -2.94
N GLU A 107 5.54 -3.27 -3.28
CA GLU A 107 5.54 -4.30 -4.33
C GLU A 107 5.76 -3.73 -5.74
N HIS A 108 5.52 -2.43 -5.94
CA HIS A 108 5.80 -1.70 -7.19
C HIS A 108 7.22 -1.14 -7.23
N VAL A 109 7.89 -1.08 -6.06
CA VAL A 109 9.28 -0.64 -5.99
C VAL A 109 10.22 -1.77 -6.42
N PRO A 110 11.12 -1.55 -7.40
CA PRO A 110 12.10 -2.55 -7.80
C PRO A 110 12.90 -3.08 -6.59
N PRO A 111 13.17 -4.39 -6.49
CA PRO A 111 13.85 -4.99 -5.33
C PRO A 111 15.15 -4.27 -4.93
N ALA A 112 15.97 -3.87 -5.92
CA ALA A 112 17.23 -3.17 -5.69
C ALA A 112 17.04 -1.78 -5.01
N ARG A 113 15.85 -1.19 -5.08
CA ARG A 113 15.55 0.14 -4.52
C ARG A 113 14.74 0.09 -3.22
N ARG A 114 14.25 -1.09 -2.81
CA ARG A 114 13.40 -1.24 -1.61
C ARG A 114 14.10 -0.85 -0.31
N ALA A 115 15.41 -1.08 -0.22
CA ALA A 115 16.18 -0.66 0.95
C ALA A 115 16.25 0.87 1.10
N ALA A 116 16.49 1.60 0.00
CA ALA A 116 16.48 3.06 -0.02
C ALA A 116 15.07 3.60 0.28
N PHE A 117 14.04 3.04 -0.35
CA PHE A 117 12.64 3.37 -0.07
C PHE A 117 12.31 3.21 1.42
N ALA A 118 12.63 2.07 2.03
CA ALA A 118 12.36 1.81 3.44
C ALA A 118 13.16 2.74 4.37
N ALA A 119 14.41 3.06 4.01
CA ALA A 119 15.24 4.00 4.78
C ALA A 119 14.59 5.40 4.82
N GLU A 120 14.10 5.90 3.68
CA GLU A 120 13.43 7.19 3.61
C GLU A 120 12.12 7.23 4.41
N LEU A 121 11.28 6.21 4.30
CA LEU A 121 10.06 6.14 5.09
C LEU A 121 10.34 6.18 6.59
N ARG A 122 11.39 5.45 7.02
CA ARG A 122 11.82 5.43 8.43
C ARG A 122 12.51 6.72 8.86
N ARG A 123 13.15 7.44 7.94
CA ARG A 123 13.79 8.72 8.22
C ARG A 123 12.77 9.82 8.49
N VAL A 124 11.74 9.92 7.63
CA VAL A 124 10.76 11.01 7.72
C VAL A 124 9.66 10.76 8.74
N GLY A 125 9.44 9.52 9.15
CA GLY A 125 8.39 9.13 10.09
C GLY A 125 8.90 8.62 11.42
N ARG A 126 8.31 9.11 12.53
CA ARG A 126 8.54 8.58 13.88
C ARG A 126 7.98 7.16 14.04
N ARG A 127 6.91 6.86 13.31
CA ARG A 127 6.19 5.58 13.26
C ARG A 127 5.89 5.23 11.81
N TRP A 128 5.59 3.98 11.57
CA TRP A 128 5.11 3.56 10.26
C TRP A 128 4.02 2.50 10.34
N PHE A 129 3.17 2.53 9.33
CA PHE A 129 2.25 1.48 8.96
C PHE A 129 2.57 1.10 7.51
N VAL A 130 3.13 -0.08 7.29
CA VAL A 130 3.45 -0.57 5.95
C VAL A 130 2.74 -1.88 5.69
N GLN A 131 1.96 -1.92 4.63
CA GLN A 131 1.24 -3.12 4.21
C GLN A 131 1.57 -3.46 2.76
N THR A 132 1.72 -4.76 2.50
CA THR A 132 1.90 -5.29 1.14
C THR A 132 1.15 -6.62 1.00
N PRO A 133 0.62 -6.96 -0.19
CA PRO A 133 0.07 -8.27 -0.45
C PRO A 133 1.09 -9.37 -0.23
N ALA A 134 0.65 -10.51 0.30
CA ALA A 134 1.54 -11.63 0.57
C ALA A 134 1.83 -12.42 -0.72
N TRP A 135 3.10 -12.69 -1.00
CA TRP A 135 3.50 -13.56 -2.11
C TRP A 135 2.85 -14.95 -2.05
N SER A 136 2.56 -15.44 -0.85
CA SER A 136 1.92 -16.75 -0.63
C SER A 136 0.42 -16.79 -0.89
N PHE A 137 -0.23 -15.65 -1.12
CA PHE A 137 -1.66 -15.62 -1.39
C PHE A 137 -1.94 -16.05 -2.84
N PRO A 138 -2.87 -17.00 -3.09
CA PRO A 138 -3.03 -17.59 -4.42
C PRO A 138 -3.64 -16.66 -5.48
N LEU A 139 -4.27 -15.56 -5.07
CA LEU A 139 -4.82 -14.56 -5.99
C LEU A 139 -3.86 -13.37 -6.12
N GLU A 140 -3.44 -13.07 -7.34
CA GLU A 140 -2.70 -11.84 -7.65
C GLU A 140 -3.66 -10.64 -7.52
N PRO A 141 -3.42 -9.69 -6.59
CA PRO A 141 -4.46 -8.72 -6.22
C PRO A 141 -4.68 -7.60 -7.25
N HIS A 142 -3.70 -7.30 -8.12
CA HIS A 142 -3.79 -6.21 -9.08
C HIS A 142 -4.53 -6.64 -10.35
N ALA A 143 -4.22 -7.82 -10.87
CA ALA A 143 -4.91 -8.39 -12.02
C ALA A 143 -6.13 -9.23 -11.65
N LEU A 144 -6.33 -9.57 -10.37
CA LEU A 144 -7.34 -10.50 -9.87
C LEU A 144 -7.27 -11.88 -10.53
N LEU A 145 -6.04 -12.35 -10.81
CA LEU A 145 -5.79 -13.61 -11.48
C LEU A 145 -5.21 -14.65 -10.51
N PRO A 146 -5.79 -15.87 -10.46
CA PRO A 146 -5.23 -16.95 -9.67
C PRO A 146 -3.80 -17.28 -10.10
N PHE A 147 -2.90 -17.43 -9.12
CA PHE A 147 -1.51 -17.92 -9.30
C PHE A 147 -0.62 -17.10 -10.26
N ALA A 148 -1.08 -15.95 -10.77
CA ALA A 148 -0.39 -15.20 -11.82
C ALA A 148 1.07 -14.84 -11.44
N HIS A 149 1.31 -14.40 -10.21
CA HIS A 149 2.65 -14.00 -9.74
C HIS A 149 3.62 -15.18 -9.51
N TRP A 150 3.12 -16.43 -9.52
CA TRP A 150 3.95 -17.63 -9.44
C TRP A 150 4.40 -18.13 -10.82
N LEU A 151 3.78 -17.61 -11.88
CA LEU A 151 4.12 -18.02 -13.25
C LEU A 151 5.39 -17.33 -13.76
N PRO A 152 6.22 -18.02 -14.57
CA PRO A 152 7.31 -17.38 -15.28
C PRO A 152 6.83 -16.21 -16.15
N ALA A 153 7.65 -15.18 -16.31
CA ALA A 153 7.28 -13.93 -16.99
C ALA A 153 6.71 -14.15 -18.42
N ARG A 154 7.24 -15.15 -19.15
CA ARG A 154 6.77 -15.52 -20.50
C ARG A 154 5.32 -15.99 -20.54
N ILE A 155 4.83 -16.63 -19.46
CA ILE A 155 3.44 -17.09 -19.31
C ILE A 155 2.60 -16.02 -18.62
N ARG A 156 3.16 -15.37 -17.60
CA ARG A 156 2.49 -14.35 -16.82
C ARG A 156 2.04 -13.16 -17.65
N ARG A 157 2.87 -12.66 -18.56
CA ARG A 157 2.54 -11.50 -19.41
C ARG A 157 1.29 -11.69 -20.29
N PRO A 158 1.14 -12.76 -21.09
CA PRO A 158 -0.11 -12.99 -21.82
C PRO A 158 -1.28 -13.29 -20.91
N TYR A 159 -1.08 -14.02 -19.80
CA TYR A 159 -2.13 -14.32 -18.82
C TYR A 159 -2.67 -13.06 -18.15
N TRP A 160 -1.81 -12.07 -17.90
CA TRP A 160 -2.19 -10.78 -17.29
C TRP A 160 -3.26 -10.03 -18.08
N ARG A 161 -3.32 -10.19 -19.40
CA ARG A 161 -4.32 -9.55 -20.27
C ARG A 161 -5.75 -10.00 -19.97
N LEU A 162 -5.93 -11.14 -19.32
CA LEU A 162 -7.23 -11.66 -18.91
C LEU A 162 -7.70 -11.06 -17.57
N GLY A 163 -6.84 -10.32 -16.90
CA GLY A 163 -7.11 -9.77 -15.58
C GLY A 163 -7.73 -8.38 -15.60
N ALA A 164 -8.02 -7.89 -14.39
CA ALA A 164 -8.70 -6.61 -14.17
C ALA A 164 -7.85 -5.38 -14.48
N SER A 165 -6.52 -5.44 -14.43
CA SER A 165 -5.65 -4.27 -14.68
C SER A 165 -5.44 -3.97 -16.16
N GLY A 166 -5.65 -4.94 -17.04
CA GLY A 166 -5.51 -4.81 -18.50
C GLY A 166 -4.11 -4.49 -19.02
N LYS A 167 -3.32 -3.70 -18.29
CA LYS A 167 -1.93 -3.35 -18.61
C LYS A 167 -0.97 -4.14 -17.74
N TRP A 168 0.13 -4.60 -18.36
CA TRP A 168 1.21 -5.26 -17.64
C TRP A 168 1.91 -4.28 -16.68
N GLU A 169 2.01 -4.66 -15.43
CA GLU A 169 2.82 -3.97 -14.44
C GLU A 169 3.90 -4.93 -13.90
N ALA A 170 5.10 -4.42 -13.70
CA ALA A 170 6.21 -5.18 -13.13
C ALA A 170 6.07 -5.20 -11.59
N ILE A 171 5.09 -5.95 -11.10
CA ILE A 171 4.81 -6.11 -9.67
C ILE A 171 5.57 -7.32 -9.14
N GLU A 172 6.28 -7.13 -8.05
CA GLU A 172 6.98 -8.21 -7.34
C GLU A 172 6.54 -8.26 -5.88
N LEU A 173 5.62 -9.18 -5.58
CA LEU A 173 5.07 -9.35 -4.23
C LEU A 173 6.15 -9.80 -3.25
N LEU A 174 6.11 -9.24 -2.04
CA LEU A 174 7.09 -9.51 -1.00
C LEU A 174 6.78 -10.80 -0.22
N ARG A 175 7.85 -11.46 0.23
CA ARG A 175 7.77 -12.48 1.28
C ARG A 175 7.86 -11.80 2.65
N ARG A 176 7.32 -12.47 3.67
CA ARG A 176 7.34 -11.98 5.06
C ARG A 176 8.73 -11.50 5.49
N GLY A 177 9.75 -12.35 5.34
CA GLY A 177 11.10 -12.03 5.81
C GLY A 177 11.75 -10.84 5.10
N GLU A 178 11.34 -10.52 3.87
CA GLU A 178 11.80 -9.31 3.19
C GLU A 178 11.19 -8.05 3.84
N LEU A 179 9.89 -8.04 4.08
CA LEU A 179 9.23 -6.94 4.77
C LEU A 179 9.80 -6.73 6.18
N GLU A 180 10.05 -7.84 6.91
CA GLU A 180 10.60 -7.79 8.28
C GLU A 180 12.03 -7.24 8.32
N ARG A 181 12.85 -7.54 7.32
CA ARG A 181 14.20 -6.93 7.22
C ARG A 181 14.15 -5.42 6.99
N LEU A 182 13.13 -4.94 6.28
CA LEU A 182 12.98 -3.53 5.92
C LEU A 182 12.33 -2.70 7.04
N PHE A 183 11.31 -3.26 7.70
CA PHE A 183 10.44 -2.51 8.61
C PHE A 183 10.22 -3.15 10.00
N GLY A 184 10.91 -4.25 10.30
CA GLY A 184 10.71 -4.97 11.56
C GLY A 184 9.50 -5.92 11.51
N PRO A 185 9.08 -6.46 12.67
CA PRO A 185 8.09 -7.54 12.76
C PRO A 185 6.82 -7.29 11.96
N ALA A 186 6.36 -8.30 11.22
CA ALA A 186 5.17 -8.23 10.39
C ALA A 186 4.06 -9.18 10.88
N GLN A 187 2.85 -8.66 10.93
CA GLN A 187 1.63 -9.38 11.29
C GLN A 187 0.89 -9.83 10.03
N ALA A 188 0.21 -10.98 10.12
CA ALA A 188 -0.56 -11.53 9.02
C ALA A 188 -2.00 -11.00 9.01
N GLU A 189 -2.42 -10.43 7.88
CA GLU A 189 -3.85 -10.32 7.54
C GLU A 189 -4.26 -11.63 6.86
N ARG A 190 -5.30 -12.30 7.39
CA ARG A 190 -5.73 -13.62 6.93
C ARG A 190 -7.13 -13.60 6.32
N VAL A 191 -7.33 -14.51 5.37
CA VAL A 191 -8.64 -14.90 4.85
C VAL A 191 -8.74 -16.42 5.02
N GLY A 192 -9.50 -16.88 5.98
CA GLY A 192 -9.44 -18.28 6.43
C GLY A 192 -8.02 -18.65 6.86
N PRO A 193 -7.48 -19.78 6.41
CA PRO A 193 -6.13 -20.21 6.73
C PRO A 193 -5.05 -19.45 5.95
N LEU A 194 -5.41 -18.76 4.86
CA LEU A 194 -4.47 -18.12 3.94
C LEU A 194 -4.04 -16.73 4.44
N VAL A 195 -2.77 -16.42 4.28
CA VAL A 195 -2.23 -15.09 4.52
C VAL A 195 -2.41 -14.25 3.27
N LYS A 196 -3.26 -13.20 3.37
CA LYS A 196 -3.57 -12.30 2.26
C LYS A 196 -2.57 -11.17 2.13
N SER A 197 -2.13 -10.60 3.25
CA SER A 197 -1.12 -9.55 3.27
C SER A 197 -0.29 -9.56 4.55
N TRP A 198 0.85 -8.89 4.50
CA TRP A 198 1.71 -8.63 5.63
C TRP A 198 1.61 -7.16 6.01
N VAL A 199 1.56 -6.89 7.31
CA VAL A 199 1.46 -5.54 7.87
C VAL A 199 2.56 -5.37 8.92
N SER A 200 3.48 -4.44 8.69
CA SER A 200 4.44 -4.00 9.71
C SER A 200 3.99 -2.67 10.29
N VAL A 201 3.89 -2.60 11.60
CA VAL A 201 3.53 -1.38 12.33
C VAL A 201 4.58 -1.15 13.41
N ARG A 202 5.22 0.01 13.39
CA ARG A 202 6.02 0.47 14.52
C ARG A 202 5.12 1.28 15.47
N ALA A 203 4.92 0.75 16.66
CA ALA A 203 4.41 1.51 17.79
C ALA A 203 5.54 2.33 18.44
N PRO A 204 5.24 3.40 19.21
CA PRO A 204 6.23 4.04 20.04
C PRO A 204 6.78 3.04 21.07
N GLU A 205 8.05 3.11 21.34
CA GLU A 205 8.62 2.45 22.51
C GLU A 205 7.94 3.02 23.77
N LYS A 206 7.63 2.15 24.73
CA LYS A 206 7.02 2.56 25.99
C LYS A 206 8.03 3.31 26.83
#